data_c96e53d6497a6177e63e35303f14b70d
#
_entry.id   c96e53d6497a6177e63e35303f14b70d
#
_cell.length_a   1.000
_cell.length_b   1.000
_cell.length_c   1.000
_cell.angle_alpha   90.00
_cell.angle_beta   90.00
_cell.angle_gamma   90.00
#
_symmetry.space_group_name_H-M   'P 1'
#
loop_
_entity.id
_entity.type
_entity.pdbx_description
1 polymer ?
#
loop_
_entity_poly.entity_id
_entity_poly.type
_entity_poly.pdbx_seq_one_letter_code
_entity_poly.pdbx_strand_id
1 'polypeptide(L)'
;MKLHVISSSSAGNCYVLESEASALVIECGASPETMFARTGIDARKFVGAVVTHEHGDHAAHIGKYADRAIDVYASRGTLAACHIDKAYRAHALRPMQSVTVGDFVVRAFDVKHDAAEPFGYIIEHEECGKVLFATDTHFIRYNFKSLRLNHILIEANYSQEELDDNIARGAMNP
;
A
#
# COMPACT_ATOMS: atom_id res chain seq x y z
N MET A 1 14.37 -11.24 3.03
CA MET A 1 13.22 -10.29 3.10
C MET A 1 12.43 -10.51 4.37
N LYS A 2 12.08 -9.43 5.09
CA LYS A 2 11.24 -9.47 6.29
C LYS A 2 10.05 -8.52 6.12
N LEU A 3 8.85 -8.98 6.48
CA LEU A 3 7.66 -8.14 6.57
C LEU A 3 7.46 -7.71 8.03
N HIS A 4 7.45 -6.41 8.25
CA HIS A 4 7.04 -5.82 9.53
C HIS A 4 5.61 -5.31 9.41
N VAL A 5 4.72 -5.77 10.27
CA VAL A 5 3.37 -5.25 10.43
C VAL A 5 3.38 -4.23 11.56
N ILE A 6 3.36 -2.95 11.21
CA ILE A 6 3.39 -1.86 12.19
C ILE A 6 2.00 -1.67 12.77
N SER A 7 1.00 -1.61 11.91
CA SER A 7 -0.42 -1.60 12.26
C SER A 7 -1.25 -2.09 11.08
N SER A 8 -2.39 -2.70 11.39
CA SER A 8 -3.36 -3.19 10.44
C SER A 8 -4.74 -3.07 11.07
N SER A 9 -5.35 -1.91 10.96
CA SER A 9 -6.66 -1.61 11.52
C SER A 9 -7.21 -0.29 10.97
N SER A 10 -8.49 -0.02 11.21
CA SER A 10 -9.13 1.27 10.91
C SER A 10 -8.53 2.48 11.65
N ALA A 11 -7.65 2.26 12.63
CA ALA A 11 -6.89 3.33 13.28
C ALA A 11 -5.60 3.70 12.52
N GLY A 12 -5.18 2.89 11.58
CA GLY A 12 -4.04 3.13 10.70
C GLY A 12 -3.41 1.85 10.19
N ASN A 13 -3.02 1.87 8.93
CA ASN A 13 -2.35 0.79 8.23
C ASN A 13 -0.91 1.21 7.91
N CYS A 14 0.06 0.36 8.22
CA CYS A 14 1.46 0.59 7.90
C CYS A 14 2.24 -0.71 7.96
N TYR A 15 2.94 -1.02 6.89
CA TYR A 15 3.77 -2.21 6.76
C TYR A 15 5.14 -1.81 6.22
N VAL A 16 6.17 -2.62 6.48
CA VAL A 16 7.51 -2.41 5.91
C VAL A 16 8.04 -3.73 5.37
N LEU A 17 8.43 -3.72 4.11
CA LEU A 17 9.23 -4.78 3.51
C LEU A 17 10.71 -4.40 3.68
N GLU A 18 11.46 -5.18 4.48
CA GLU A 18 12.87 -4.99 4.72
C GLU A 18 13.69 -6.06 4.01
N SER A 19 14.58 -5.63 3.10
CA SER A 19 15.63 -6.44 2.51
C SER A 19 16.95 -6.28 3.31
N GLU A 20 17.99 -6.98 2.90
CA GLU A 20 19.32 -6.77 3.45
C GLU A 20 19.78 -5.32 3.27
N ALA A 21 19.54 -4.72 2.10
CA ALA A 21 20.06 -3.40 1.72
C ALA A 21 19.07 -2.27 1.99
N SER A 22 17.76 -2.47 1.82
CA SER A 22 16.76 -1.41 1.80
C SER A 22 15.44 -1.76 2.49
N ALA A 23 14.57 -0.78 2.65
CA ALA A 23 13.24 -0.93 3.23
C ALA A 23 12.21 -0.08 2.46
N LEU A 24 11.10 -0.71 2.08
CA LEU A 24 9.97 -0.05 1.43
C LEU A 24 8.78 -0.02 2.40
N VAL A 25 8.24 1.17 2.62
CA VAL A 25 7.00 1.34 3.40
C VAL A 25 5.80 1.09 2.50
N ILE A 26 4.79 0.41 3.03
CA ILE A 26 3.48 0.23 2.42
C ILE A 26 2.47 0.82 3.38
N GLU A 27 1.72 1.80 2.95
CA GLU A 27 0.80 2.65 3.69
C GLU A 27 1.44 3.59 4.71
N CYS A 28 0.88 4.77 4.84
CA CYS A 28 1.30 5.86 5.71
C CYS A 28 0.25 6.21 6.79
N GLY A 29 -0.57 5.25 7.21
CA GLY A 29 -1.58 5.43 8.25
C GLY A 29 -0.97 5.55 9.66
N ALA A 30 0.18 4.92 9.92
CA ALA A 30 0.96 5.16 11.14
C ALA A 30 2.02 6.25 10.92
N SER A 31 2.40 6.96 11.99
CA SER A 31 3.44 7.99 11.88
C SER A 31 4.83 7.40 11.63
N PRO A 32 5.75 8.13 10.96
CA PRO A 32 7.12 7.69 10.78
C PRO A 32 7.81 7.39 12.12
N GLU A 33 7.53 8.14 13.18
CA GLU A 33 8.08 7.93 14.52
C GLU A 33 7.69 6.55 15.05
N THR A 34 6.41 6.19 14.91
CA THR A 34 5.90 4.86 15.30
C THR A 34 6.55 3.77 14.47
N MET A 35 6.66 3.97 13.17
CA MET A 35 7.27 3.02 12.24
C MET A 35 8.74 2.79 12.59
N PHE A 36 9.54 3.85 12.78
CA PHE A 36 10.95 3.74 13.18
C PHE A 36 11.11 3.04 14.54
N ALA A 37 10.30 3.42 15.54
CA ALA A 37 10.38 2.82 16.88
C ALA A 37 10.06 1.32 16.88
N ARG A 38 9.11 0.88 16.05
CA ARG A 38 8.70 -0.53 15.97
C ARG A 38 9.62 -1.40 15.11
N THR A 39 10.23 -0.84 14.07
CA THR A 39 11.12 -1.61 13.20
C THR A 39 12.55 -1.64 13.70
N GLY A 40 13.05 -0.56 14.28
CA GLY A 40 14.47 -0.37 14.60
C GLY A 40 15.38 -0.29 13.37
N ILE A 41 14.81 -0.17 12.17
CA ILE A 41 15.55 -0.11 10.91
C ILE A 41 16.26 1.26 10.81
N ASP A 42 17.52 1.24 10.36
CA ASP A 42 18.25 2.48 10.06
C ASP A 42 17.48 3.33 9.03
N ALA A 43 17.23 4.60 9.35
CA ALA A 43 16.49 5.51 8.50
C ALA A 43 17.04 5.61 7.07
N ARG A 44 18.35 5.39 6.89
CA ARG A 44 19.02 5.41 5.57
C ARG A 44 18.63 4.25 4.64
N LYS A 45 18.05 3.17 5.19
CA LYS A 45 17.57 2.02 4.41
C LYS A 45 16.22 2.31 3.72
N PHE A 46 15.45 3.28 4.21
CA PHE A 46 14.14 3.56 3.63
C PHE A 46 14.26 4.25 2.27
N VAL A 47 13.85 3.54 1.23
CA VAL A 47 13.96 3.98 -0.17
C VAL A 47 12.69 4.66 -0.69
N GLY A 48 11.55 4.47 -0.01
CA GLY A 48 10.28 5.09 -0.38
C GLY A 48 9.09 4.53 0.38
N ALA A 49 7.93 5.10 0.12
CA ALA A 49 6.63 4.65 0.61
C ALA A 49 5.62 4.57 -0.54
N VAL A 50 4.85 3.48 -0.62
CA VAL A 50 3.72 3.35 -1.54
C VAL A 50 2.43 3.47 -0.75
N VAL A 51 1.44 4.21 -1.28
CA VAL A 51 0.15 4.46 -0.62
C VAL A 51 -0.99 4.13 -1.57
N THR A 52 -1.94 3.33 -1.12
CA THR A 52 -3.03 2.84 -1.97
C THR A 52 -4.05 3.92 -2.27
N HIS A 53 -4.48 4.70 -1.27
CA HIS A 53 -5.48 5.75 -1.40
C HIS A 53 -5.41 6.77 -0.25
N GLU A 54 -6.20 7.83 -0.34
CA GLU A 54 -6.12 9.01 0.54
C GLU A 54 -6.82 8.89 1.90
N HIS A 55 -7.53 7.80 2.20
CA HIS A 55 -8.23 7.67 3.48
C HIS A 55 -7.26 7.77 4.67
N GLY A 56 -7.76 8.30 5.79
CA GLY A 56 -6.92 8.66 6.92
C GLY A 56 -6.13 7.50 7.51
N ASP A 57 -6.70 6.32 7.55
CA ASP A 57 -6.04 5.12 8.04
C ASP A 57 -4.97 4.56 7.08
N HIS A 58 -4.87 5.08 5.85
CA HIS A 58 -3.85 4.73 4.86
C HIS A 58 -2.84 5.86 4.62
N ALA A 59 -3.27 7.12 4.68
CA ALA A 59 -2.50 8.26 4.23
C ALA A 59 -2.33 9.40 5.27
N ALA A 60 -2.87 9.29 6.51
CA ALA A 60 -2.87 10.37 7.51
C ALA A 60 -1.50 11.02 7.73
N HIS A 61 -0.43 10.27 7.54
CA HIS A 61 0.92 10.76 7.79
C HIS A 61 1.80 10.88 6.54
N ILE A 62 1.22 10.77 5.33
CA ILE A 62 1.97 10.77 4.07
C ILE A 62 2.93 11.98 3.93
N GLY A 63 2.49 13.18 4.33
CA GLY A 63 3.32 14.38 4.33
C GLY A 63 4.52 14.29 5.30
N LYS A 64 4.34 13.64 6.46
CA LYS A 64 5.43 13.43 7.43
C LYS A 64 6.52 12.48 6.91
N TYR A 65 6.17 11.51 6.06
CA TYR A 65 7.16 10.66 5.38
C TYR A 65 7.98 11.49 4.40
N ALA A 66 7.35 12.33 3.59
CA ALA A 66 8.04 13.26 2.71
C ALA A 66 8.96 14.22 3.49
N ASP A 67 8.53 14.70 4.67
CA ASP A 67 9.34 15.54 5.57
C ASP A 67 10.59 14.85 6.10
N ARG A 68 10.55 13.52 6.23
CA ARG A 68 11.67 12.66 6.65
C ARG A 68 12.53 12.18 5.48
N ALA A 69 12.41 12.82 4.32
CA ALA A 69 13.13 12.49 3.09
C ALA A 69 12.80 11.09 2.52
N ILE A 70 11.64 10.50 2.88
CA ILE A 70 11.12 9.29 2.28
C ILE A 70 10.18 9.71 1.14
N ASP A 71 10.54 9.38 -0.08
CA ASP A 71 9.73 9.68 -1.26
C ASP A 71 8.44 8.86 -1.25
N VAL A 72 7.32 9.46 -1.61
CA VAL A 72 6.01 8.82 -1.60
C VAL A 72 5.48 8.60 -3.02
N TYR A 73 4.95 7.43 -3.26
CA TYR A 73 4.45 6.95 -4.54
C TYR A 73 2.99 6.57 -4.39
N ALA A 74 2.12 7.21 -5.16
CA ALA A 74 0.69 6.92 -5.17
C ALA A 74 0.06 7.36 -6.50
N SER A 75 -1.24 7.19 -6.66
CA SER A 75 -1.97 7.74 -7.79
C SER A 75 -1.97 9.28 -7.77
N ARG A 76 -2.23 9.89 -8.92
CA ARG A 76 -2.38 11.35 -9.00
C ARG A 76 -3.55 11.85 -8.15
N GLY A 77 -4.66 11.09 -8.13
CA GLY A 77 -5.84 11.40 -7.32
C GLY A 77 -5.52 11.39 -5.83
N THR A 78 -4.88 10.32 -5.35
CA THR A 78 -4.44 10.19 -3.95
C THR A 78 -3.50 11.32 -3.53
N LEU A 79 -2.46 11.63 -4.33
CA LEU A 79 -1.51 12.71 -4.01
C LEU A 79 -2.17 14.08 -3.97
N ALA A 80 -3.11 14.34 -4.89
CA ALA A 80 -3.87 15.60 -4.91
C ALA A 80 -4.77 15.75 -3.68
N ALA A 81 -5.44 14.67 -3.27
CA ALA A 81 -6.30 14.67 -2.08
C ALA A 81 -5.51 14.83 -0.77
N CYS A 82 -4.27 14.31 -0.71
CA CYS A 82 -3.41 14.41 0.47
C CYS A 82 -2.69 15.75 0.65
N HIS A 83 -2.73 16.68 -0.31
CA HIS A 83 -2.14 18.02 -0.22
C HIS A 83 -0.69 18.03 0.30
N ILE A 84 0.21 17.28 -0.34
CA ILE A 84 1.60 17.14 0.13
C ILE A 84 2.39 18.42 -0.15
N ASP A 85 2.88 19.12 0.89
CA ASP A 85 3.64 20.36 0.77
C ASP A 85 4.96 20.19 0.01
N LYS A 86 5.63 19.04 0.20
CA LYS A 86 6.87 18.69 -0.52
C LYS A 86 6.57 17.91 -1.80
N ALA A 87 5.90 18.56 -2.75
CA ALA A 87 5.49 17.94 -4.01
C ALA A 87 6.64 17.28 -4.80
N TYR A 88 7.89 17.73 -4.63
CA TYR A 88 9.07 17.13 -5.28
C TYR A 88 9.42 15.73 -4.77
N ARG A 89 8.85 15.31 -3.61
CA ARG A 89 8.95 13.96 -3.05
C ARG A 89 7.71 13.11 -3.29
N ALA A 90 6.73 13.64 -4.03
CA ALA A 90 5.51 12.96 -4.36
C ALA A 90 5.52 12.52 -5.82
N HIS A 91 5.54 11.22 -6.06
CA HIS A 91 5.68 10.61 -7.38
C HIS A 91 4.37 9.96 -7.80
N ALA A 92 3.73 10.56 -8.81
CA ALA A 92 2.48 10.03 -9.35
C ALA A 92 2.74 8.80 -10.21
N LEU A 93 2.11 7.68 -9.84
CA LEU A 93 2.09 6.45 -10.61
C LEU A 93 0.89 6.42 -11.57
N ARG A 94 1.02 5.59 -12.61
CA ARG A 94 -0.08 5.24 -13.51
C ARG A 94 -0.37 3.74 -13.41
N PRO A 95 -1.62 3.32 -13.60
CA PRO A 95 -1.95 1.90 -13.61
C PRO A 95 -1.09 1.12 -14.59
N MET A 96 -0.63 -0.04 -14.19
CA MET A 96 0.21 -0.99 -14.95
C MET A 96 1.62 -0.47 -15.33
N GLN A 97 1.99 0.74 -14.90
CA GLN A 97 3.36 1.25 -15.02
C GLN A 97 4.22 0.70 -13.89
N SER A 98 5.41 0.19 -14.22
CA SER A 98 6.42 -0.19 -13.23
C SER A 98 7.37 0.97 -12.99
N VAL A 99 7.75 1.18 -11.73
CA VAL A 99 8.79 2.12 -11.31
C VAL A 99 9.77 1.39 -10.40
N THR A 100 11.03 1.83 -10.40
CA THR A 100 12.04 1.32 -9.47
C THR A 100 12.12 2.25 -8.26
N VAL A 101 12.02 1.69 -7.07
CA VAL A 101 12.10 2.39 -5.79
C VAL A 101 13.18 1.69 -4.96
N GLY A 102 14.40 2.25 -4.96
CA GLY A 102 15.57 1.54 -4.46
C GLY A 102 15.85 0.28 -5.29
N ASP A 103 15.85 -0.88 -4.66
CA ASP A 103 15.97 -2.21 -5.27
C ASP A 103 14.62 -2.93 -5.46
N PHE A 104 13.50 -2.28 -5.11
CA PHE A 104 12.15 -2.76 -5.39
C PHE A 104 11.65 -2.31 -6.76
N VAL A 105 10.96 -3.19 -7.47
CA VAL A 105 10.16 -2.83 -8.64
C VAL A 105 8.69 -2.81 -8.24
N VAL A 106 8.07 -1.64 -8.31
CA VAL A 106 6.67 -1.42 -7.92
C VAL A 106 5.83 -1.21 -9.17
N ARG A 107 4.73 -1.94 -9.29
CA ARG A 107 3.71 -1.77 -10.32
C ARG A 107 2.35 -1.54 -9.66
N ALA A 108 1.76 -0.38 -9.89
CA ALA A 108 0.41 -0.08 -9.46
C ALA A 108 -0.63 -0.73 -10.38
N PHE A 109 -1.78 -1.11 -9.83
CA PHE A 109 -2.98 -1.46 -10.59
C PHE A 109 -4.20 -0.83 -9.92
N ASP A 110 -5.18 -0.43 -10.71
CA ASP A 110 -6.40 0.16 -10.19
C ASP A 110 -7.28 -0.90 -9.51
N VAL A 111 -7.89 -0.50 -8.41
CA VAL A 111 -8.87 -1.27 -7.67
C VAL A 111 -10.19 -0.50 -7.58
N LYS A 112 -11.26 -1.15 -7.11
CA LYS A 112 -12.56 -0.49 -6.94
C LYS A 112 -12.82 -0.24 -5.46
N HIS A 113 -12.72 1.02 -5.09
CA HIS A 113 -12.97 1.52 -3.73
C HIS A 113 -13.56 2.94 -3.79
N ASP A 114 -14.16 3.41 -2.71
CA ASP A 114 -14.68 4.76 -2.55
C ASP A 114 -13.55 5.75 -2.20
N ALA A 115 -12.70 6.01 -3.18
CA ALA A 115 -11.54 6.88 -3.09
C ALA A 115 -11.30 7.57 -4.45
N ALA A 116 -10.47 8.62 -4.48
CA ALA A 116 -10.24 9.44 -5.67
C ALA A 116 -9.61 8.63 -6.83
N GLU A 117 -8.59 7.82 -6.56
CA GLU A 117 -7.93 6.97 -7.55
C GLU A 117 -7.18 5.83 -6.83
N PRO A 118 -7.91 4.84 -6.30
CA PRO A 118 -7.32 3.82 -5.44
C PRO A 118 -6.52 2.78 -6.22
N PHE A 119 -5.36 2.38 -5.68
CA PHE A 119 -4.45 1.40 -6.25
C PHE A 119 -4.22 0.21 -5.33
N GLY A 120 -3.94 -0.95 -5.93
CA GLY A 120 -3.16 -2.03 -5.36
C GLY A 120 -1.77 -2.07 -5.98
N TYR A 121 -0.88 -2.88 -5.43
CA TYR A 121 0.51 -2.95 -5.86
C TYR A 121 0.98 -4.39 -6.10
N ILE A 122 1.76 -4.58 -7.16
CA ILE A 122 2.67 -5.70 -7.30
C ILE A 122 4.06 -5.16 -6.98
N ILE A 123 4.68 -5.72 -5.95
CA ILE A 123 6.02 -5.33 -5.49
C ILE A 123 6.93 -6.52 -5.75
N GLU A 124 8.00 -6.30 -6.51
CA GLU A 124 8.97 -7.34 -6.85
C GLU A 124 10.34 -7.00 -6.27
N HIS A 125 10.98 -7.99 -5.66
CA HIS A 125 12.34 -7.89 -5.14
C HIS A 125 13.01 -9.28 -5.22
N GLU A 126 14.33 -9.31 -5.44
CA GLU A 126 15.07 -10.57 -5.62
C GLU A 126 14.96 -11.52 -4.41
N GLU A 127 14.92 -10.99 -3.18
CA GLU A 127 14.83 -11.79 -1.96
C GLU A 127 13.45 -12.42 -1.69
N CYS A 128 12.38 -11.89 -2.25
CA CYS A 128 11.03 -12.40 -1.97
C CYS A 128 10.20 -12.74 -3.22
N GLY A 129 10.73 -12.44 -4.41
CA GLY A 129 9.93 -12.55 -5.63
C GLY A 129 8.83 -11.47 -5.69
N LYS A 130 7.61 -11.88 -6.02
CA LYS A 130 6.48 -10.97 -6.25
C LYS A 130 5.47 -11.02 -5.13
N VAL A 131 5.20 -9.85 -4.55
CA VAL A 131 4.19 -9.63 -3.52
C VAL A 131 3.03 -8.86 -4.15
N LEU A 132 1.81 -9.38 -4.04
CA LEU A 132 0.59 -8.63 -4.31
C LEU A 132 0.12 -8.01 -2.99
N PHE A 133 -0.12 -6.70 -3.01
CA PHE A 133 -0.73 -5.96 -1.92
C PHE A 133 -2.02 -5.28 -2.42
N ALA A 134 -3.14 -5.56 -1.76
CA ALA A 134 -4.41 -4.91 -2.02
C ALA A 134 -5.22 -4.83 -0.73
N THR A 135 -5.77 -3.67 -0.46
CA THR A 135 -6.63 -3.37 0.67
C THR A 135 -7.85 -2.59 0.19
N ASP A 136 -8.90 -2.53 0.97
CA ASP A 136 -10.12 -1.74 0.72
C ASP A 136 -10.63 -1.84 -0.72
N THR A 137 -10.77 -3.05 -1.23
CA THR A 137 -11.27 -3.26 -2.59
C THR A 137 -12.45 -4.20 -2.65
N HIS A 138 -13.48 -3.81 -3.38
CA HIS A 138 -14.64 -4.68 -3.63
C HIS A 138 -14.28 -5.86 -4.53
N PHE A 139 -13.39 -5.65 -5.51
CA PHE A 139 -12.85 -6.72 -6.35
C PHE A 139 -11.64 -6.25 -7.15
N ILE A 140 -10.81 -7.20 -7.58
CA ILE A 140 -9.66 -6.98 -8.46
C ILE A 140 -10.02 -7.51 -9.84
N ARG A 141 -10.10 -6.62 -10.85
CA ARG A 141 -10.46 -7.01 -12.23
C ARG A 141 -9.35 -7.73 -12.99
N TYR A 142 -8.13 -7.71 -12.48
CA TYR A 142 -6.98 -8.29 -13.14
C TYR A 142 -6.77 -9.75 -12.78
N ASN A 143 -6.33 -10.53 -13.75
CA ASN A 143 -5.89 -11.90 -13.51
C ASN A 143 -4.36 -11.93 -13.45
N PHE A 144 -3.83 -12.11 -12.27
CA PHE A 144 -2.39 -12.16 -12.02
C PHE A 144 -1.78 -13.56 -12.03
N LYS A 145 -2.52 -14.58 -12.46
CA LYS A 145 -2.06 -15.98 -12.48
C LYS A 145 -0.73 -16.15 -13.24
N SER A 146 -0.54 -15.44 -14.34
CA SER A 146 0.69 -15.49 -15.14
C SER A 146 1.90 -14.86 -14.43
N LEU A 147 1.71 -14.01 -13.44
CA LEU A 147 2.81 -13.35 -12.72
C LEU A 147 3.55 -14.28 -11.75
N ARG A 148 2.97 -15.44 -11.42
CA ARG A 148 3.55 -16.39 -10.44
C ARG A 148 3.87 -15.67 -9.12
N LEU A 149 2.84 -15.10 -8.48
CA LEU A 149 2.98 -14.42 -7.19
C LEU A 149 3.57 -15.36 -6.14
N ASN A 150 4.50 -14.85 -5.34
CA ASN A 150 5.12 -15.57 -4.23
C ASN A 150 4.35 -15.31 -2.92
N HIS A 151 3.86 -14.09 -2.74
CA HIS A 151 3.12 -13.66 -1.56
C HIS A 151 1.90 -12.85 -1.95
N ILE A 152 0.85 -12.95 -1.13
CA ILE A 152 -0.40 -12.21 -1.31
C ILE A 152 -0.78 -11.63 0.05
N LEU A 153 -0.85 -10.30 0.12
CA LEU A 153 -1.35 -9.53 1.25
C LEU A 153 -2.64 -8.86 0.80
N ILE A 154 -3.76 -9.40 1.22
CA ILE A 154 -5.09 -8.87 0.90
C ILE A 154 -5.83 -8.67 2.20
N GLU A 155 -6.49 -7.54 2.33
CA GLU A 155 -7.48 -7.35 3.39
C GLU A 155 -8.68 -8.28 3.14
N ALA A 156 -9.06 -9.01 4.17
CA ALA A 156 -10.25 -9.87 4.18
C ALA A 156 -11.16 -9.42 5.33
N ASN A 157 -11.87 -8.32 5.10
CA ASN A 157 -12.73 -7.72 6.10
C ASN A 157 -14.19 -8.10 5.81
N TYR A 158 -14.58 -9.33 6.16
CA TYR A 158 -15.97 -9.78 6.06
C TYR A 158 -16.31 -10.72 7.22
N SER A 159 -17.57 -10.74 7.60
CA SER A 159 -18.15 -11.81 8.42
C SER A 159 -19.09 -12.68 7.58
N GLN A 160 -19.09 -14.00 7.84
CA GLN A 160 -20.00 -14.91 7.12
C GLN A 160 -21.46 -14.52 7.35
N GLU A 161 -21.80 -14.07 8.56
CA GLU A 161 -23.14 -13.64 8.94
C GLU A 161 -23.59 -12.41 8.13
N GLU A 162 -22.73 -11.39 7.98
CA GLU A 162 -23.02 -10.21 7.15
C GLU A 162 -23.13 -10.56 5.67
N LEU A 163 -22.31 -11.49 5.18
CA LEU A 163 -22.37 -11.98 3.81
C LEU A 163 -23.71 -12.67 3.55
N ASP A 164 -24.10 -13.60 4.41
CA ASP A 164 -25.36 -14.34 4.30
C ASP A 164 -26.57 -13.40 4.37
N ASP A 165 -26.54 -12.41 5.24
CA ASP A 165 -27.56 -11.35 5.35
C ASP A 165 -27.67 -10.51 4.08
N ASN A 166 -26.54 -10.11 3.49
CA ASN A 166 -26.51 -9.33 2.26
C ASN A 166 -27.01 -10.13 1.05
N ILE A 167 -26.68 -11.41 0.97
CA ILE A 167 -27.24 -12.35 -0.03
C ILE A 167 -28.74 -12.48 0.14
N ALA A 168 -29.22 -12.70 1.38
CA ALA A 168 -30.64 -12.84 1.69
C ALA A 168 -31.45 -11.58 1.35
N ARG A 169 -30.86 -10.40 1.50
CA ARG A 169 -31.47 -9.10 1.11
C ARG A 169 -31.35 -8.77 -0.38
N GLY A 170 -30.68 -9.62 -1.18
CA GLY A 170 -30.43 -9.38 -2.61
C GLY A 170 -29.49 -8.22 -2.89
N ALA A 171 -28.69 -7.81 -1.90
CA ALA A 171 -27.69 -6.74 -2.04
C ALA A 171 -26.40 -7.24 -2.72
N MET A 172 -26.16 -8.55 -2.71
CA MET A 172 -25.05 -9.22 -3.36
C MET A 172 -25.53 -10.51 -4.03
N ASN A 173 -24.97 -10.83 -5.19
CA ASN A 173 -25.13 -12.14 -5.80
C ASN A 173 -24.17 -13.15 -5.13
N PRO A 174 -24.58 -14.41 -4.93
CA PRO A 174 -23.74 -15.44 -4.34
C PRO A 174 -22.49 -15.78 -5.18
#